data_98ed460f6faa94763d92ae2b615d54d2
#
_entry.id   98ed460f6faa94763d92ae2b615d54d2
#
_cell.length_a   1.000
_cell.length_b   1.000
_cell.length_c   1.000
_cell.angle_alpha   90.00
_cell.angle_beta   90.00
_cell.angle_gamma   90.00
#
_symmetry.space_group_name_H-M   'P 1'
#
loop_
_entity.id
_entity.type
_entity.pdbx_description
1 polymer ?
#
loop_
_entity_poly.entity_id
_entity_poly.type
_entity_poly.pdbx_seq_one_letter_code
_entity_poly.pdbx_strand_id
1 'polypeptide(L)'
;MSKARTSPIRTGFVHLTLIGYTLVAIFPVFLTIINSFKDRNAIFREPLRFPTPSTFSLVGYQTVLGQGDFASYFQNSFIVTIVSIILVLLFGAMAAFALSEYRFRGNMLMGLYMAIGIMIPIRLGTVAILQGMVAAHLVNTLTALILVYTAQGIPLAIFILSEFMRTVSDDLKNAGRIDG
;
A
#
# COMPACT_ATOMS: atom_id res chain seq x y z
N MET A 1 0.69 -2.65 -37.43
CA MET A 1 -0.35 -2.35 -36.39
C MET A 1 -0.87 -0.94 -36.64
N SER A 2 -2.12 -0.80 -37.15
CA SER A 2 -2.75 0.50 -37.43
C SER A 2 -3.05 1.21 -36.14
N LYS A 3 -2.42 2.36 -35.87
CA LYS A 3 -2.82 3.27 -34.76
C LYS A 3 -4.24 3.76 -35.09
N ALA A 4 -5.23 3.22 -34.38
CA ALA A 4 -6.59 3.75 -34.44
C ALA A 4 -6.55 5.23 -34.02
N ARG A 5 -6.79 6.14 -34.98
CA ARG A 5 -6.94 7.59 -34.73
C ARG A 5 -8.16 7.78 -33.84
N THR A 6 -7.93 7.96 -32.55
CA THR A 6 -9.00 8.33 -31.64
C THR A 6 -9.55 9.70 -32.03
N SER A 7 -10.86 9.83 -32.17
CA SER A 7 -11.51 11.10 -32.48
C SER A 7 -11.14 12.15 -31.42
N PRO A 8 -10.76 13.38 -31.79
CA PRO A 8 -10.40 14.44 -30.83
C PRO A 8 -11.53 14.74 -29.84
N ILE A 9 -12.78 14.59 -30.26
CA ILE A 9 -13.96 14.77 -29.41
C ILE A 9 -14.00 13.69 -28.31
N ARG A 10 -13.74 12.41 -28.65
CA ARG A 10 -13.67 11.32 -27.67
C ARG A 10 -12.55 11.54 -26.68
N THR A 11 -11.39 11.97 -27.15
CA THR A 11 -10.24 12.28 -26.31
C THR A 11 -10.54 13.44 -25.35
N GLY A 12 -11.17 14.52 -25.85
CA GLY A 12 -11.60 15.65 -25.03
C GLY A 12 -12.59 15.25 -23.93
N PHE A 13 -13.61 14.44 -24.27
CA PHE A 13 -14.60 13.93 -23.31
C PHE A 13 -13.94 13.08 -22.21
N VAL A 14 -13.03 12.18 -22.59
CA VAL A 14 -12.30 11.35 -21.62
C VAL A 14 -11.47 12.21 -20.67
N HIS A 15 -10.74 13.22 -21.18
CA HIS A 15 -9.96 14.11 -20.32
C HIS A 15 -10.85 14.94 -19.39
N LEU A 16 -11.96 15.44 -19.87
CA LEU A 16 -12.91 16.19 -19.03
C LEU A 16 -13.46 15.33 -17.87
N THR A 17 -13.84 14.08 -18.17
CA THR A 17 -14.31 13.13 -17.16
C THR A 17 -13.23 12.81 -16.14
N LEU A 18 -11.98 12.56 -16.60
CA LEU A 18 -10.86 12.27 -15.72
C LEU A 18 -10.51 13.47 -14.83
N ILE A 19 -10.49 14.69 -15.38
CA ILE A 19 -10.25 15.91 -14.60
C ILE A 19 -11.35 16.10 -13.55
N GLY A 20 -12.64 15.94 -13.94
CA GLY A 20 -13.75 16.04 -13.01
C GLY A 20 -13.63 15.03 -11.86
N TYR A 21 -13.33 13.78 -12.18
CA TYR A 21 -13.09 12.75 -11.16
C TYR A 21 -11.91 13.09 -10.26
N THR A 22 -10.80 13.55 -10.83
CA THR A 22 -9.60 13.95 -10.07
C THR A 22 -9.90 15.10 -9.10
N LEU A 23 -10.65 16.11 -9.54
CA LEU A 23 -11.04 17.22 -8.67
C LEU A 23 -11.90 16.75 -7.49
N VAL A 24 -12.88 15.86 -7.74
CA VAL A 24 -13.69 15.27 -6.68
C VAL A 24 -12.84 14.42 -5.71
N ALA A 25 -11.89 13.64 -6.24
CA ALA A 25 -11.01 12.80 -5.42
C ALA A 25 -10.03 13.60 -4.56
N ILE A 26 -9.50 14.73 -5.09
CA ILE A 26 -8.55 15.60 -4.37
C ILE A 26 -9.25 16.54 -3.39
N PHE A 27 -10.53 16.85 -3.60
CA PHE A 27 -11.26 17.82 -2.80
C PHE A 27 -11.23 17.55 -1.28
N PRO A 28 -11.44 16.32 -0.75
CA PRO A 28 -11.33 16.06 0.69
C PRO A 28 -9.92 16.30 1.24
N VAL A 29 -8.88 15.96 0.46
CA VAL A 29 -7.48 16.21 0.85
C VAL A 29 -7.21 17.71 0.93
N PHE A 30 -7.67 18.46 -0.07
CA PHE A 30 -7.57 19.92 -0.09
C PHE A 30 -8.28 20.54 1.12
N LEU A 31 -9.51 20.10 1.43
CA LEU A 31 -10.23 20.56 2.62
C LEU A 31 -9.49 20.26 3.92
N THR A 32 -8.89 19.09 4.04
CA THR A 32 -8.10 18.72 5.21
C THR A 32 -6.92 19.66 5.36
N ILE A 33 -6.20 19.97 4.27
CA ILE A 33 -5.05 20.87 4.29
C ILE A 33 -5.45 22.29 4.72
N ILE A 34 -6.48 22.89 4.11
CA ILE A 34 -6.89 24.25 4.47
C ILE A 34 -7.43 24.35 5.89
N ASN A 35 -8.15 23.31 6.36
CA ASN A 35 -8.70 23.30 7.70
C ASN A 35 -7.64 23.02 8.77
N SER A 36 -6.50 22.38 8.44
CA SER A 36 -5.41 22.16 9.38
C SER A 36 -4.76 23.46 9.88
N PHE A 37 -4.96 24.56 9.15
CA PHE A 37 -4.46 25.90 9.50
C PHE A 37 -5.51 26.79 10.18
N LYS A 38 -6.62 26.24 10.65
CA LYS A 38 -7.70 26.99 11.27
C LYS A 38 -7.88 26.64 12.75
N ASP A 39 -8.46 27.59 13.48
CA ASP A 39 -8.97 27.32 14.81
C ASP A 39 -10.19 26.37 14.77
N ARG A 40 -10.49 25.73 15.91
CA ARG A 40 -11.57 24.73 16.02
C ARG A 40 -12.94 25.28 15.58
N ASN A 41 -13.24 26.55 15.91
CA ASN A 41 -14.56 27.12 15.59
C ASN A 41 -14.71 27.34 14.07
N ALA A 42 -13.64 27.83 13.41
CA ALA A 42 -13.65 28.07 11.98
C ALA A 42 -13.70 26.76 11.17
N ILE A 43 -13.09 25.68 11.64
CA ILE A 43 -13.19 24.36 11.01
C ILE A 43 -14.66 23.92 10.90
N PHE A 44 -15.46 24.09 11.94
CA PHE A 44 -16.86 23.64 11.94
C PHE A 44 -17.84 24.64 11.33
N ARG A 45 -17.58 25.94 11.44
CA ARG A 45 -18.51 26.97 10.95
C ARG A 45 -18.29 27.31 9.48
N GLU A 46 -17.03 27.30 9.01
CA GLU A 46 -16.67 27.72 7.67
C GLU A 46 -15.67 26.75 7.01
N PRO A 47 -16.01 25.46 6.86
CA PRO A 47 -15.05 24.42 6.42
C PRO A 47 -14.47 24.68 5.02
N LEU A 48 -15.22 25.32 4.13
CA LEU A 48 -14.82 25.58 2.74
C LEU A 48 -14.06 26.89 2.55
N ARG A 49 -14.04 27.76 3.56
CA ARG A 49 -13.39 29.07 3.46
C ARG A 49 -11.89 28.95 3.72
N PHE A 50 -11.08 29.73 3.03
CA PHE A 50 -9.65 29.82 3.33
C PHE A 50 -9.39 30.43 4.71
N PRO A 51 -8.29 30.05 5.39
CA PRO A 51 -7.88 30.69 6.64
C PRO A 51 -7.72 32.19 6.44
N THR A 52 -8.30 32.97 7.34
CA THR A 52 -8.11 34.44 7.42
C THR A 52 -7.20 34.76 8.60
N PRO A 53 -6.65 35.98 8.70
CA PRO A 53 -5.84 36.36 9.87
C PRO A 53 -6.53 36.14 11.21
N SER A 54 -7.87 36.21 11.25
CA SER A 54 -8.68 35.97 12.47
C SER A 54 -8.98 34.51 12.75
N THR A 55 -8.89 33.63 11.76
CA THR A 55 -9.20 32.18 11.88
C THR A 55 -7.97 31.28 11.75
N PHE A 56 -6.83 31.88 11.38
CA PHE A 56 -5.57 31.14 11.25
C PHE A 56 -5.06 30.69 12.61
N SER A 57 -4.74 29.40 12.73
CA SER A 57 -4.24 28.81 13.96
C SER A 57 -3.35 27.60 13.69
N LEU A 58 -2.24 27.50 14.38
CA LEU A 58 -1.35 26.35 14.37
C LEU A 58 -1.49 25.47 15.65
N VAL A 59 -2.50 25.74 16.45
CA VAL A 59 -2.74 25.00 17.71
C VAL A 59 -2.86 23.51 17.48
N GLY A 60 -3.48 23.07 16.38
CA GLY A 60 -3.56 21.65 16.02
C GLY A 60 -2.17 21.01 15.88
N TYR A 61 -1.27 21.66 15.16
CA TYR A 61 0.12 21.19 15.00
C TYR A 61 0.90 21.22 16.32
N GLN A 62 0.77 22.29 17.09
CA GLN A 62 1.42 22.42 18.41
C GLN A 62 0.95 21.32 19.37
N THR A 63 -0.35 21.01 19.38
CA THR A 63 -0.91 19.95 20.20
C THR A 63 -0.38 18.58 19.80
N VAL A 64 -0.39 18.25 18.50
CA VAL A 64 0.07 16.95 18.00
C VAL A 64 1.57 16.76 18.24
N LEU A 65 2.38 17.80 17.98
CA LEU A 65 3.84 17.71 18.13
C LEU A 65 4.32 17.85 19.56
N GLY A 66 3.60 18.62 20.41
CA GLY A 66 4.03 18.95 21.76
C GLY A 66 3.40 18.10 22.87
N GLN A 67 2.17 17.65 22.69
CA GLN A 67 1.41 16.92 23.73
C GLN A 67 1.16 15.45 23.40
N GLY A 68 1.39 15.05 22.14
CA GLY A 68 1.19 13.67 21.69
C GLY A 68 2.53 12.96 21.50
N ASP A 69 2.53 11.65 21.70
CA ASP A 69 3.66 10.77 21.35
C ASP A 69 3.78 10.58 19.80
N PHE A 70 3.47 11.65 19.04
CA PHE A 70 3.44 11.59 17.57
C PHE A 70 4.75 11.07 16.99
N ALA A 71 5.89 11.52 17.53
CA ALA A 71 7.19 11.07 17.08
C ALA A 71 7.37 9.55 17.26
N SER A 72 6.96 9.03 18.42
CA SER A 72 7.00 7.59 18.70
C SER A 72 6.04 6.80 17.81
N TYR A 73 4.82 7.29 17.60
CA TYR A 73 3.86 6.63 16.70
C TYR A 73 4.33 6.64 15.25
N PHE A 74 4.89 7.77 14.79
CA PHE A 74 5.46 7.86 13.46
C PHE A 74 6.64 6.93 13.29
N GLN A 75 7.57 6.90 14.24
CA GLN A 75 8.74 6.00 14.23
C GLN A 75 8.30 4.54 14.21
N ASN A 76 7.36 4.14 15.06
CA ASN A 76 6.84 2.78 15.11
C ASN A 76 6.19 2.38 13.78
N SER A 77 5.35 3.24 13.22
CA SER A 77 4.72 3.00 11.92
C SER A 77 5.75 2.91 10.79
N PHE A 78 6.77 3.76 10.82
CA PHE A 78 7.85 3.75 9.83
C PHE A 78 8.66 2.45 9.89
N ILE A 79 9.06 2.02 11.10
CA ILE A 79 9.79 0.76 11.31
C ILE A 79 8.96 -0.44 10.82
N VAL A 80 7.69 -0.53 11.27
CA VAL A 80 6.81 -1.63 10.86
C VAL A 80 6.64 -1.67 9.34
N THR A 81 6.41 -0.52 8.71
CA THR A 81 6.21 -0.44 7.26
C THR A 81 7.46 -0.85 6.49
N ILE A 82 8.61 -0.25 6.81
CA ILE A 82 9.86 -0.52 6.08
C ILE A 82 10.29 -1.97 6.24
N VAL A 83 10.29 -2.49 7.47
CA VAL A 83 10.71 -3.88 7.72
C VAL A 83 9.75 -4.87 7.05
N SER A 84 8.44 -4.64 7.15
CA SER A 84 7.46 -5.51 6.49
C SER A 84 7.61 -5.50 4.96
N ILE A 85 7.82 -4.33 4.33
CA ILE A 85 8.03 -4.24 2.88
C ILE A 85 9.29 -4.99 2.46
N ILE A 86 10.40 -4.83 3.18
CA ILE A 86 11.65 -5.55 2.88
C ILE A 86 11.42 -7.07 2.95
N LEU A 87 10.76 -7.56 3.99
CA LEU A 87 10.47 -8.98 4.15
C LEU A 87 9.50 -9.50 3.09
N VAL A 88 8.43 -8.74 2.77
CA VAL A 88 7.49 -9.07 1.69
C VAL A 88 8.18 -9.16 0.35
N LEU A 89 9.04 -8.19 0.02
CA LEU A 89 9.77 -8.20 -1.25
C LEU A 89 10.79 -9.33 -1.29
N LEU A 90 11.52 -9.56 -0.22
CA LEU A 90 12.52 -10.64 -0.15
C LEU A 90 11.87 -12.01 -0.32
N PHE A 91 10.95 -12.37 0.56
CA PHE A 91 10.29 -13.68 0.52
C PHE A 91 9.36 -13.83 -0.69
N GLY A 92 8.67 -12.76 -1.06
CA GLY A 92 7.82 -12.72 -2.25
C GLY A 92 8.61 -12.92 -3.53
N ALA A 93 9.76 -12.25 -3.70
CA ALA A 93 10.62 -12.42 -4.87
C ALA A 93 11.23 -13.82 -4.95
N MET A 94 11.72 -14.37 -3.82
CA MET A 94 12.26 -15.74 -3.76
C MET A 94 11.20 -16.76 -4.17
N ALA A 95 9.98 -16.66 -3.63
CA ALA A 95 8.90 -17.57 -3.94
C ALA A 95 8.37 -17.37 -5.39
N ALA A 96 8.25 -16.12 -5.85
CA ALA A 96 7.86 -15.80 -7.21
C ALA A 96 8.86 -16.35 -8.22
N PHE A 97 10.15 -16.21 -7.96
CA PHE A 97 11.21 -16.78 -8.79
C PHE A 97 11.09 -18.31 -8.86
N ALA A 98 10.93 -18.96 -7.71
CA ALA A 98 10.78 -20.41 -7.67
C ALA A 98 9.55 -20.90 -8.47
N LEU A 99 8.42 -20.20 -8.35
CA LEU A 99 7.17 -20.56 -9.05
C LEU A 99 7.18 -20.23 -10.54
N SER A 100 7.96 -19.23 -10.97
CA SER A 100 8.03 -18.84 -12.39
C SER A 100 9.10 -19.61 -13.16
N GLU A 101 10.27 -19.90 -12.56
CA GLU A 101 11.43 -20.46 -13.23
C GLU A 101 11.53 -21.99 -13.11
N TYR A 102 11.07 -22.55 -11.97
CA TYR A 102 11.19 -23.99 -11.75
C TYR A 102 9.90 -24.75 -12.02
N ARG A 103 10.01 -25.88 -12.74
CA ARG A 103 8.94 -26.84 -12.92
C ARG A 103 9.10 -27.98 -11.91
N PHE A 104 8.29 -27.97 -10.86
CA PHE A 104 8.28 -29.03 -9.85
C PHE A 104 6.85 -29.53 -9.59
N ARG A 105 6.76 -30.75 -9.01
CA ARG A 105 5.47 -31.34 -8.65
C ARG A 105 4.81 -30.47 -7.58
N GLY A 106 3.60 -29.96 -7.85
CA GLY A 106 2.88 -29.08 -6.93
C GLY A 106 3.01 -27.57 -7.21
N ASN A 107 3.80 -27.14 -8.22
CA ASN A 107 3.92 -25.73 -8.59
C ASN A 107 2.55 -25.07 -8.79
N MET A 108 1.65 -25.71 -9.56
CA MET A 108 0.28 -25.21 -9.79
C MET A 108 -0.54 -25.12 -8.49
N LEU A 109 -0.40 -26.12 -7.60
CA LEU A 109 -1.10 -26.15 -6.32
C LEU A 109 -0.63 -25.03 -5.40
N MET A 110 0.68 -24.78 -5.36
CA MET A 110 1.25 -23.66 -4.58
C MET A 110 0.79 -22.31 -5.12
N GLY A 111 0.78 -22.12 -6.45
CA GLY A 111 0.23 -20.91 -7.07
C GLY A 111 -1.24 -20.71 -6.73
N LEU A 112 -2.06 -21.76 -6.79
CA LEU A 112 -3.47 -21.71 -6.39
C LEU A 112 -3.64 -21.38 -4.90
N TYR A 113 -2.83 -21.99 -4.03
CA TYR A 113 -2.84 -21.69 -2.59
C TYR A 113 -2.54 -20.23 -2.30
N MET A 114 -1.56 -19.64 -2.98
CA MET A 114 -1.26 -18.20 -2.86
C MET A 114 -2.41 -17.32 -3.39
N ALA A 115 -3.04 -17.72 -4.51
CA ALA A 115 -4.19 -17.00 -5.04
C ALA A 115 -5.38 -17.00 -4.05
N ILE A 116 -5.67 -18.15 -3.40
CA ILE A 116 -6.69 -18.25 -2.35
C ILE A 116 -6.34 -17.33 -1.18
N GLY A 117 -5.05 -17.22 -0.81
CA GLY A 117 -4.59 -16.34 0.25
C GLY A 117 -4.95 -14.86 0.02
N ILE A 118 -4.97 -14.41 -1.25
CA ILE A 118 -5.40 -13.05 -1.61
C ILE A 118 -6.93 -12.90 -1.48
N MET A 119 -7.69 -13.96 -1.78
CA MET A 119 -9.15 -13.92 -1.79
C MET A 119 -9.77 -13.94 -0.39
N ILE A 120 -9.08 -14.51 0.60
CA ILE A 120 -9.60 -14.59 1.97
C ILE A 120 -9.49 -13.21 2.65
N PRO A 121 -10.61 -12.58 3.04
CA PRO A 121 -10.56 -11.33 3.77
C PRO A 121 -9.85 -11.50 5.12
N ILE A 122 -8.79 -10.76 5.35
CA ILE A 122 -7.98 -10.85 6.59
C ILE A 122 -8.83 -10.69 7.87
N ARG A 123 -9.92 -9.94 7.77
CA ARG A 123 -10.85 -9.73 8.91
C ARG A 123 -11.47 -11.03 9.43
N LEU A 124 -11.61 -12.04 8.60
CA LEU A 124 -12.09 -13.35 9.02
C LEU A 124 -11.07 -14.10 9.89
N GLY A 125 -9.78 -13.84 9.68
CA GLY A 125 -8.69 -14.45 10.45
C GLY A 125 -8.29 -13.68 11.71
N THR A 126 -8.89 -12.53 12.03
CA THR A 126 -8.42 -11.64 13.10
C THR A 126 -8.32 -12.36 14.45
N VAL A 127 -9.33 -13.17 14.81
CA VAL A 127 -9.33 -13.90 16.09
C VAL A 127 -8.22 -14.95 16.13
N ALA A 128 -8.07 -15.73 15.06
CA ALA A 128 -7.03 -16.75 14.97
C ALA A 128 -5.62 -16.14 14.97
N ILE A 129 -5.43 -15.02 14.28
CA ILE A 129 -4.16 -14.25 14.29
C ILE A 129 -3.86 -13.76 15.71
N LEU A 130 -4.84 -13.18 16.40
CA LEU A 130 -4.67 -12.75 17.79
C LEU A 130 -4.30 -13.91 18.71
N GLN A 131 -4.99 -15.04 18.61
CA GLN A 131 -4.68 -16.23 19.41
C GLN A 131 -3.26 -16.74 19.12
N GLY A 132 -2.84 -16.75 17.86
CA GLY A 132 -1.46 -17.08 17.46
C GLY A 132 -0.43 -16.12 18.08
N MET A 133 -0.70 -14.80 18.08
CA MET A 133 0.18 -13.81 18.69
C MET A 133 0.22 -13.94 20.21
N VAL A 134 -0.90 -14.28 20.85
CA VAL A 134 -0.95 -14.59 22.31
C VAL A 134 -0.08 -15.82 22.62
N ALA A 135 -0.25 -16.90 21.87
CA ALA A 135 0.53 -18.15 22.07
C ALA A 135 2.04 -17.93 21.86
N ALA A 136 2.39 -17.04 20.96
CA ALA A 136 3.79 -16.66 20.68
C ALA A 136 4.35 -15.59 21.63
N HIS A 137 3.58 -15.10 22.61
CA HIS A 137 3.95 -14.00 23.51
C HIS A 137 4.34 -12.69 22.78
N LEU A 138 3.75 -12.43 21.60
CA LEU A 138 4.05 -11.27 20.76
C LEU A 138 2.98 -10.17 20.81
N VAL A 139 1.95 -10.33 21.63
CA VAL A 139 0.89 -9.32 21.77
C VAL A 139 1.46 -7.98 22.18
N ASN A 140 0.96 -6.91 21.57
CA ASN A 140 1.39 -5.53 21.81
C ASN A 140 2.87 -5.24 21.50
N THR A 141 3.43 -5.94 20.50
CA THR A 141 4.79 -5.70 20.00
C THR A 141 4.80 -5.27 18.54
N LEU A 142 5.82 -4.51 18.11
CA LEU A 142 6.02 -4.16 16.72
C LEU A 142 6.32 -5.42 15.86
N THR A 143 6.97 -6.42 16.46
CA THR A 143 7.27 -7.71 15.81
C THR A 143 6.00 -8.42 15.37
N ALA A 144 4.95 -8.42 16.20
CA ALA A 144 3.66 -9.00 15.81
C ALA A 144 3.09 -8.34 14.55
N LEU A 145 3.12 -7.00 14.49
CA LEU A 145 2.63 -6.25 13.33
C LEU A 145 3.45 -6.54 12.09
N ILE A 146 4.79 -6.58 12.21
CA ILE A 146 5.70 -6.89 11.11
C ILE A 146 5.40 -8.29 10.54
N LEU A 147 5.26 -9.29 11.40
CA LEU A 147 4.97 -10.66 10.97
C LEU A 147 3.60 -10.77 10.28
N VAL A 148 2.57 -10.16 10.85
CA VAL A 148 1.21 -10.18 10.28
C VAL A 148 1.18 -9.48 8.93
N TYR A 149 1.76 -8.28 8.80
CA TYR A 149 1.79 -7.54 7.53
C TYR A 149 2.65 -8.24 6.48
N THR A 150 3.76 -8.85 6.89
CA THR A 150 4.59 -9.66 6.00
C THR A 150 3.82 -10.86 5.47
N ALA A 151 3.19 -11.64 6.33
CA ALA A 151 2.40 -12.80 5.94
C ALA A 151 1.25 -12.43 4.99
N GLN A 152 0.58 -11.29 5.26
CA GLN A 152 -0.51 -10.78 4.42
C GLN A 152 -0.02 -10.29 3.05
N GLY A 153 1.16 -9.67 2.99
CA GLY A 153 1.71 -9.10 1.76
C GLY A 153 2.29 -10.14 0.79
N ILE A 154 2.80 -11.27 1.31
CA ILE A 154 3.49 -12.30 0.51
C ILE A 154 2.65 -12.83 -0.66
N PRO A 155 1.37 -13.24 -0.51
CA PRO A 155 0.60 -13.78 -1.63
C PRO A 155 0.47 -12.80 -2.79
N LEU A 156 0.18 -11.54 -2.50
CA LEU A 156 0.07 -10.50 -3.53
C LEU A 156 1.43 -10.20 -4.19
N ALA A 157 2.50 -10.14 -3.41
CA ALA A 157 3.85 -9.96 -3.94
C ALA A 157 4.24 -11.10 -4.89
N ILE A 158 3.98 -12.34 -4.51
CA ILE A 158 4.23 -13.52 -5.36
C ILE A 158 3.43 -13.41 -6.66
N PHE A 159 2.15 -13.07 -6.59
CA PHE A 159 1.30 -12.94 -7.77
C PHE A 159 1.85 -11.90 -8.76
N ILE A 160 2.13 -10.70 -8.29
CA ILE A 160 2.64 -9.60 -9.13
C ILE A 160 4.03 -9.93 -9.69
N LEU A 161 4.95 -10.38 -8.83
CA LEU A 161 6.34 -10.63 -9.22
C LEU A 161 6.46 -11.85 -10.14
N SER A 162 5.66 -12.90 -9.96
CA SER A 162 5.67 -14.06 -10.85
C SER A 162 5.27 -13.68 -12.28
N GLU A 163 4.22 -12.85 -12.44
CA GLU A 163 3.81 -12.37 -13.75
C GLU A 163 4.90 -11.49 -14.39
N PHE A 164 5.53 -10.62 -13.61
CA PHE A 164 6.63 -9.80 -14.11
C PHE A 164 7.82 -10.66 -14.55
N MET A 165 8.24 -11.64 -13.74
CA MET A 165 9.37 -12.53 -14.05
C MET A 165 9.16 -13.35 -15.32
N ARG A 166 7.91 -13.71 -15.64
CA ARG A 166 7.56 -14.40 -16.91
C ARG A 166 7.74 -13.53 -18.14
N THR A 167 7.76 -12.20 -18.00
CA THR A 167 8.00 -11.28 -19.13
C THR A 167 9.47 -11.11 -19.49
N VAL A 168 10.37 -11.52 -18.60
CA VAL A 168 11.83 -11.45 -18.83
C VAL A 168 12.22 -12.51 -19.87
N SER A 169 12.89 -12.09 -20.95
CA SER A 169 13.28 -13.01 -22.03
C SER A 169 14.29 -14.05 -21.55
N ASP A 170 14.21 -15.26 -22.11
CA ASP A 170 15.15 -16.34 -21.78
C ASP A 170 16.59 -16.01 -22.19
N ASP A 171 16.79 -15.17 -23.19
CA ASP A 171 18.12 -14.69 -23.60
C ASP A 171 18.79 -13.87 -22.50
N LEU A 172 18.04 -12.98 -21.84
CA LEU A 172 18.54 -12.21 -20.68
C LEU A 172 18.88 -13.11 -19.48
N LYS A 173 18.03 -14.11 -19.21
CA LYS A 173 18.28 -15.08 -18.14
C LYS A 173 19.52 -15.93 -18.40
N ASN A 174 19.71 -16.34 -19.66
CA ASN A 174 20.87 -17.14 -20.06
C ASN A 174 22.17 -16.32 -20.04
N ALA A 175 22.12 -15.04 -20.47
CA ALA A 175 23.26 -14.14 -20.34
C ALA A 175 23.69 -13.97 -18.88
N GLY A 176 22.74 -13.72 -17.98
CA GLY A 176 23.03 -13.61 -16.54
C GLY A 176 23.58 -14.91 -15.92
N ARG A 177 23.26 -16.10 -16.47
CA ARG A 177 23.85 -17.37 -16.02
C ARG A 177 25.28 -17.59 -16.50
N ILE A 178 25.67 -16.96 -17.62
CA ILE A 178 27.02 -17.05 -18.20
C ILE A 178 27.95 -16.05 -17.51
N ASP A 179 27.46 -14.86 -17.24
CA ASP A 179 28.22 -13.77 -16.65
C ASP A 179 28.39 -13.88 -15.12
N GLY A 180 27.63 -14.74 -14.44
CA GLY A 180 27.65 -15.00 -13.00
C GLY A 180 26.57 -14.25 -12.25
#